data_3d52fae0531dbbf813d5b84fb7c60392
#
_entry.id   3d52fae0531dbbf813d5b84fb7c60392
#
_cell.length_a   1.000
_cell.length_b   1.000
_cell.length_c   1.000
_cell.angle_alpha   90.00
_cell.angle_beta   90.00
_cell.angle_gamma   90.00
#
_symmetry.space_group_name_H-M   'P 1'
#
loop_
_entity.id
_entity.type
_entity.pdbx_description
1 polymer ?
#
loop_
_entity_poly.entity_id
_entity_poly.type
_entity_poly.pdbx_seq_one_letter_code
_entity_poly.pdbx_strand_id
1 'polypeptide(L)'
;YKEQASVLAKAGVDLFVVETMMSLQECRAAVIAIREVCDLPIMVTLTYNEDGRTLFGTPPETAVVVLQSLGVDAIGVNCSTGPMEMVPLVEKMAEYATIPLIAKPNAGLPELEGKKTVYRMTPEEFAGAGVALVKAGAAIVGGCCGTTEKHIKALSDATRGMELHRPLASHRRILASERKNVEVGLDGNFLVVGERINPTGKKKLQAQLREGKLDLVREMAMAQEENGAAILDINMGMNGIDEKEMMKQVIYEVAATVDCPLCLDTSHIDVMEEALRVYPGRALINSVSLETEKIEHMLPLAKKYGAMFVLLPLSDEGLPKDAKEKHEIIDTVYDRAMELGMAHEDIVVDGLVATIGANPEAAKECYDTISYCKDIRKLPTICGLSNISFGLPERSFVNTAFLTMAICRGLTMAIANPSQELLMNAAFASDMLLHRPDSDIRYIERMNKLAEEKAKYETVVVKKEGAAGGTASVEEKADPVTTAVLKGNKGTIIDEVKKAIADGAKPEEIINDQLIAAINKVGEFFEQKKYFLPQLISSAEAMKLSIGVLEP
;
A
#
# COMPACT_ATOMS: atom_id res chain seq x y z
N TYR A 1 5.35 23.22 -3.86
CA TYR A 1 4.77 23.41 -2.53
C TYR A 1 5.73 24.13 -1.57
N LYS A 2 6.99 23.74 -1.45
CA LYS A 2 7.93 24.34 -0.49
C LYS A 2 8.15 25.85 -0.68
N GLU A 3 8.28 26.31 -1.93
CA GLU A 3 8.40 27.74 -2.25
C GLU A 3 7.13 28.50 -1.82
N GLN A 4 5.95 28.01 -2.21
CA GLN A 4 4.66 28.60 -1.83
C GLN A 4 4.47 28.63 -0.31
N ALA A 5 4.74 27.51 0.38
CA ALA A 5 4.63 27.42 1.84
C ALA A 5 5.57 28.44 2.53
N SER A 6 6.80 28.60 2.02
CA SER A 6 7.77 29.56 2.55
C SER A 6 7.28 31.02 2.45
N VAL A 7 6.62 31.38 1.33
CA VAL A 7 6.05 32.72 1.15
C VAL A 7 4.89 32.97 2.11
N LEU A 8 3.96 32.00 2.23
CA LEU A 8 2.81 32.08 3.10
C LEU A 8 3.21 32.15 4.59
N ALA A 9 4.14 31.30 5.02
CA ALA A 9 4.66 31.31 6.40
C ALA A 9 5.28 32.67 6.74
N LYS A 10 6.11 33.24 5.84
CA LYS A 10 6.69 34.58 6.01
C LYS A 10 5.65 35.70 6.03
N ALA A 11 4.52 35.53 5.35
CA ALA A 11 3.41 36.47 5.38
C ALA A 11 2.62 36.44 6.70
N GLY A 12 2.88 35.46 7.59
CA GLY A 12 2.27 35.38 8.92
C GLY A 12 0.92 34.70 8.97
N VAL A 13 0.72 33.64 8.17
CA VAL A 13 -0.48 32.79 8.28
C VAL A 13 -0.46 32.01 9.59
N ASP A 14 -1.64 31.72 10.17
CA ASP A 14 -1.80 30.97 11.42
C ASP A 14 -1.80 29.45 11.22
N LEU A 15 -2.21 28.99 10.04
CA LEU A 15 -2.28 27.57 9.67
C LEU A 15 -2.27 27.41 8.15
N PHE A 16 -2.04 26.18 7.69
CA PHE A 16 -2.17 25.79 6.28
C PHE A 16 -3.38 24.91 6.05
N VAL A 17 -4.09 25.15 4.93
CA VAL A 17 -5.16 24.28 4.45
C VAL A 17 -4.78 23.76 3.07
N VAL A 18 -4.55 22.46 2.97
CA VAL A 18 -4.32 21.71 1.72
C VAL A 18 -5.66 21.10 1.34
N GLU A 19 -6.36 21.66 0.35
CA GLU A 19 -7.74 21.27 0.10
C GLU A 19 -8.06 20.92 -1.35
N THR A 20 -9.16 20.17 -1.53
CA THR A 20 -9.68 19.70 -2.84
C THR A 20 -8.69 18.78 -3.53
N MET A 21 -7.99 17.98 -2.74
CA MET A 21 -6.95 17.08 -3.24
C MET A 21 -7.56 15.78 -3.78
N MET A 22 -7.01 15.28 -4.87
CA MET A 22 -7.46 14.04 -5.54
C MET A 22 -6.43 12.91 -5.46
N SER A 23 -5.18 13.24 -5.14
CA SER A 23 -4.04 12.32 -5.04
C SER A 23 -3.46 12.36 -3.64
N LEU A 24 -3.34 11.19 -3.02
CA LEU A 24 -2.72 11.04 -1.71
C LEU A 24 -1.22 11.34 -1.76
N GLN A 25 -0.56 10.97 -2.86
CA GLN A 25 0.85 11.28 -3.10
C GLN A 25 1.08 12.81 -3.12
N GLU A 26 0.20 13.56 -3.77
CA GLU A 26 0.28 15.02 -3.82
C GLU A 26 0.01 15.65 -2.46
N CYS A 27 -0.96 15.13 -1.69
CA CYS A 27 -1.19 15.54 -0.29
C CYS A 27 0.08 15.37 0.55
N ARG A 28 0.72 14.20 0.46
CA ARG A 28 1.98 13.92 1.16
C ARG A 28 3.08 14.91 0.77
N ALA A 29 3.25 15.17 -0.52
CA ALA A 29 4.23 16.13 -1.02
C ALA A 29 4.00 17.54 -0.45
N ALA A 30 2.74 17.98 -0.39
CA ALA A 30 2.36 19.28 0.20
C ALA A 30 2.65 19.32 1.71
N VAL A 31 2.22 18.30 2.47
CA VAL A 31 2.43 18.22 3.93
C VAL A 31 3.92 18.18 4.27
N ILE A 32 4.70 17.34 3.61
CA ILE A 32 6.15 17.25 3.81
C ILE A 32 6.82 18.61 3.51
N ALA A 33 6.43 19.25 2.40
CA ALA A 33 6.97 20.55 2.03
C ALA A 33 6.67 21.63 3.07
N ILE A 34 5.47 21.65 3.67
CA ILE A 34 5.10 22.60 4.74
C ILE A 34 5.91 22.30 6.01
N ARG A 35 6.00 21.05 6.43
CA ARG A 35 6.78 20.63 7.62
C ARG A 35 8.28 20.92 7.48
N GLU A 36 8.84 20.93 6.25
CA GLU A 36 10.22 21.37 6.00
C GLU A 36 10.41 22.90 6.09
N VAL A 37 9.33 23.66 6.19
CA VAL A 37 9.36 25.15 6.26
C VAL A 37 9.00 25.63 7.66
N CYS A 38 8.01 25.02 8.31
CA CYS A 38 7.48 25.50 9.60
C CYS A 38 6.69 24.42 10.34
N ASP A 39 6.39 24.69 11.63
CA ASP A 39 5.60 23.83 12.51
C ASP A 39 4.14 24.29 12.69
N LEU A 40 3.64 25.14 11.77
CA LEU A 40 2.25 25.61 11.82
C LEU A 40 1.25 24.45 11.60
N PRO A 41 0.03 24.55 12.17
CA PRO A 41 -0.99 23.54 11.97
C PRO A 41 -1.32 23.32 10.48
N ILE A 42 -1.57 22.06 10.11
CA ILE A 42 -1.93 21.66 8.74
C ILE A 42 -3.27 20.94 8.76
N MET A 43 -4.21 21.43 7.99
CA MET A 43 -5.48 20.77 7.70
C MET A 43 -5.45 20.24 6.26
N VAL A 44 -5.92 19.01 6.04
CA VAL A 44 -5.97 18.41 4.70
C VAL A 44 -7.38 17.95 4.39
N THR A 45 -7.92 18.30 3.22
CA THR A 45 -9.19 17.76 2.73
C THR A 45 -9.06 17.24 1.32
N LEU A 46 -9.62 16.04 1.09
CA LEU A 46 -9.65 15.39 -0.20
C LEU A 46 -11.06 15.47 -0.78
N THR A 47 -11.14 15.29 -2.08
CA THR A 47 -12.41 15.22 -2.80
C THR A 47 -12.62 13.81 -3.33
N TYR A 48 -13.85 13.30 -3.19
CA TYR A 48 -14.21 11.92 -3.49
C TYR A 48 -15.32 11.89 -4.55
N ASN A 49 -15.25 10.90 -5.42
CA ASN A 49 -16.28 10.61 -6.41
C ASN A 49 -17.49 9.91 -5.73
N GLU A 50 -18.54 9.66 -6.50
CA GLU A 50 -19.78 8.98 -6.02
C GLU A 50 -19.52 7.56 -5.49
N ASP A 51 -18.42 6.90 -5.92
CA ASP A 51 -18.02 5.60 -5.44
C ASP A 51 -17.27 5.63 -4.09
N GLY A 52 -17.12 6.81 -3.48
CA GLY A 52 -16.43 7.02 -2.22
C GLY A 52 -14.91 6.90 -2.32
N ARG A 53 -14.33 7.07 -3.52
CA ARG A 53 -12.88 7.08 -3.73
C ARG A 53 -12.45 8.37 -4.42
N THR A 54 -11.19 8.75 -4.21
CA THR A 54 -10.58 9.84 -4.99
C THR A 54 -10.35 9.41 -6.44
N LEU A 55 -9.99 10.34 -7.31
CA LEU A 55 -9.65 10.04 -8.71
C LEU A 55 -8.51 9.00 -8.86
N PHE A 56 -7.60 8.95 -7.89
CA PHE A 56 -6.49 7.98 -7.83
C PHE A 56 -6.83 6.69 -7.08
N GLY A 57 -8.09 6.52 -6.67
CA GLY A 57 -8.60 5.30 -6.04
C GLY A 57 -8.45 5.25 -4.53
N THR A 58 -8.03 6.33 -3.87
CA THR A 58 -7.84 6.39 -2.41
C THR A 58 -9.18 6.38 -1.69
N PRO A 59 -9.48 5.40 -0.81
CA PRO A 59 -10.66 5.42 0.05
C PRO A 59 -10.44 6.33 1.28
N PRO A 60 -11.51 6.78 1.95
CA PRO A 60 -11.44 7.73 3.07
C PRO A 60 -10.58 7.25 4.24
N GLU A 61 -10.71 5.98 4.61
CA GLU A 61 -9.95 5.35 5.70
C GLU A 61 -8.45 5.32 5.42
N THR A 62 -8.04 5.11 4.17
CA THR A 62 -6.63 5.12 3.78
C THR A 62 -6.04 6.52 3.84
N ALA A 63 -6.79 7.53 3.39
CA ALA A 63 -6.36 8.92 3.52
C ALA A 63 -6.12 9.31 4.98
N VAL A 64 -7.04 8.92 5.90
CA VAL A 64 -6.87 9.15 7.34
C VAL A 64 -5.60 8.49 7.86
N VAL A 65 -5.42 7.17 7.60
CA VAL A 65 -4.26 6.40 8.09
C VAL A 65 -2.94 7.04 7.66
N VAL A 66 -2.83 7.42 6.39
CA VAL A 66 -1.58 7.96 5.84
C VAL A 66 -1.31 9.38 6.32
N LEU A 67 -2.31 10.26 6.29
CA LEU A 67 -2.08 11.69 6.57
C LEU A 67 -1.98 11.98 8.07
N GLN A 68 -2.75 11.30 8.94
CA GLN A 68 -2.57 11.48 10.38
C GLN A 68 -1.19 10.99 10.85
N SER A 69 -0.64 9.91 10.25
CA SER A 69 0.71 9.45 10.57
C SER A 69 1.81 10.44 10.16
N LEU A 70 1.56 11.28 9.14
CA LEU A 70 2.43 12.40 8.76
C LEU A 70 2.32 13.62 9.71
N GLY A 71 1.45 13.55 10.72
CA GLY A 71 1.29 14.61 11.70
C GLY A 71 0.49 15.81 11.20
N VAL A 72 -0.53 15.62 10.33
CA VAL A 72 -1.51 16.67 10.07
C VAL A 72 -2.43 16.86 11.28
N ASP A 73 -2.95 18.06 11.47
CA ASP A 73 -3.71 18.43 12.66
C ASP A 73 -5.22 18.21 12.50
N ALA A 74 -5.71 18.15 11.25
CA ALA A 74 -7.09 17.76 10.92
C ALA A 74 -7.14 17.22 9.49
N ILE A 75 -8.09 16.31 9.24
CA ILE A 75 -8.29 15.69 7.92
C ILE A 75 -9.77 15.58 7.58
N GLY A 76 -10.11 15.55 6.31
CA GLY A 76 -11.51 15.33 5.93
C GLY A 76 -11.80 15.44 4.46
N VAL A 77 -13.01 15.90 4.18
CA VAL A 77 -13.59 15.93 2.83
C VAL A 77 -14.09 17.32 2.48
N ASN A 78 -13.95 17.70 1.20
CA ASN A 78 -14.57 18.91 0.69
C ASN A 78 -14.95 18.77 -0.78
N CYS A 79 -15.89 19.61 -1.24
CA CYS A 79 -16.29 19.71 -2.64
C CYS A 79 -16.94 18.41 -3.20
N SER A 80 -16.98 18.25 -4.51
CA SER A 80 -17.56 17.15 -5.33
C SER A 80 -19.05 16.91 -5.11
N THR A 81 -19.49 16.64 -3.89
CA THR A 81 -20.84 16.17 -3.56
C THR A 81 -21.55 17.12 -2.60
N GLY A 82 -22.86 16.90 -2.41
CA GLY A 82 -23.65 17.54 -1.37
C GLY A 82 -23.33 16.98 0.01
N PRO A 83 -23.90 17.58 1.06
CA PRO A 83 -23.57 17.21 2.43
C PRO A 83 -24.04 15.81 2.83
N MET A 84 -25.13 15.30 2.28
CA MET A 84 -25.64 13.97 2.64
C MET A 84 -24.80 12.83 2.06
N GLU A 85 -24.26 13.03 0.87
CA GLU A 85 -23.34 12.11 0.22
C GLU A 85 -21.98 12.02 0.95
N MET A 86 -21.61 13.06 1.72
CA MET A 86 -20.40 13.06 2.54
C MET A 86 -20.55 12.32 3.87
N VAL A 87 -21.77 12.13 4.37
CA VAL A 87 -22.01 11.45 5.66
C VAL A 87 -21.31 10.09 5.74
N PRO A 88 -21.49 9.15 4.79
CA PRO A 88 -20.83 7.84 4.86
C PRO A 88 -19.30 7.93 4.73
N LEU A 89 -18.75 8.96 4.08
CA LEU A 89 -17.31 9.18 4.00
C LEU A 89 -16.74 9.59 5.36
N VAL A 90 -17.44 10.52 6.06
CA VAL A 90 -17.05 10.96 7.41
C VAL A 90 -17.17 9.83 8.42
N GLU A 91 -18.23 9.01 8.36
CA GLU A 91 -18.39 7.82 9.21
C GLU A 91 -17.22 6.87 9.06
N LYS A 92 -16.83 6.52 7.82
CA LYS A 92 -15.66 5.68 7.56
C LYS A 92 -14.36 6.30 8.06
N MET A 93 -14.16 7.61 7.91
CA MET A 93 -13.00 8.29 8.46
C MET A 93 -12.96 8.22 9.98
N ALA A 94 -14.11 8.36 10.65
CA ALA A 94 -14.22 8.36 12.11
C ALA A 94 -13.78 7.04 12.75
N GLU A 95 -13.88 5.92 12.04
CA GLU A 95 -13.41 4.60 12.52
C GLU A 95 -11.88 4.51 12.65
N TYR A 96 -11.14 5.45 12.03
CA TYR A 96 -9.68 5.42 11.97
C TYR A 96 -9.03 6.69 12.52
N ALA A 97 -9.79 7.78 12.67
CA ALA A 97 -9.26 9.09 13.01
C ALA A 97 -8.88 9.22 14.49
N THR A 98 -7.64 9.64 14.73
CA THR A 98 -7.13 10.08 16.05
C THR A 98 -7.04 11.62 16.14
N ILE A 99 -7.41 12.31 15.06
CA ILE A 99 -7.40 13.76 14.91
C ILE A 99 -8.78 14.26 14.46
N PRO A 100 -9.09 15.56 14.62
CA PRO A 100 -10.39 16.12 14.20
C PRO A 100 -10.70 15.91 12.73
N LEU A 101 -11.95 15.59 12.42
CA LEU A 101 -12.45 15.45 11.05
C LEU A 101 -13.09 16.74 10.54
N ILE A 102 -12.90 17.02 9.25
CA ILE A 102 -13.40 18.21 8.53
C ILE A 102 -14.39 17.77 7.46
N ALA A 103 -15.53 18.47 7.37
CA ALA A 103 -16.48 18.32 6.27
C ALA A 103 -16.89 19.69 5.72
N LYS A 104 -16.61 19.94 4.43
CA LYS A 104 -16.96 21.18 3.72
C LYS A 104 -17.67 20.84 2.41
N PRO A 105 -18.98 20.48 2.44
CA PRO A 105 -19.75 20.13 1.25
C PRO A 105 -20.11 21.33 0.39
N ASN A 106 -20.53 21.05 -0.84
CA ASN A 106 -21.20 22.02 -1.70
C ASN A 106 -22.64 22.28 -1.19
N ALA A 107 -23.25 23.38 -1.60
CA ALA A 107 -24.65 23.67 -1.33
C ALA A 107 -25.58 22.84 -2.27
N GLY A 108 -25.49 21.50 -2.16
CA GLY A 108 -26.12 20.53 -3.04
C GLY A 108 -25.25 20.15 -4.24
N LEU A 109 -25.80 19.36 -5.15
CA LEU A 109 -25.13 18.99 -6.39
C LEU A 109 -25.17 20.16 -7.40
N PRO A 110 -24.13 20.29 -8.24
CA PRO A 110 -24.11 21.31 -9.29
C PRO A 110 -25.13 20.98 -10.39
N GLU A 111 -25.93 21.97 -10.77
CA GLU A 111 -26.86 21.89 -11.91
C GLU A 111 -26.45 22.89 -12.99
N LEU A 112 -26.67 22.53 -14.26
CA LEU A 112 -26.43 23.44 -15.38
C LEU A 112 -27.71 24.22 -15.73
N GLU A 113 -27.65 25.52 -15.59
CA GLU A 113 -28.70 26.42 -16.06
C GLU A 113 -28.15 27.25 -17.23
N GLY A 114 -28.43 26.79 -18.44
CA GLY A 114 -27.77 27.31 -19.63
C GLY A 114 -26.28 27.02 -19.65
N LYS A 115 -25.41 28.06 -19.47
CA LYS A 115 -23.96 27.97 -19.38
C LYS A 115 -23.42 28.20 -17.96
N LYS A 116 -24.30 28.33 -16.96
CA LYS A 116 -23.89 28.62 -15.59
C LYS A 116 -24.13 27.39 -14.70
N THR A 117 -23.19 27.12 -13.84
CA THR A 117 -23.36 26.16 -12.75
C THR A 117 -24.09 26.84 -11.60
N VAL A 118 -25.20 26.26 -11.13
CA VAL A 118 -25.99 26.74 -10.01
C VAL A 118 -26.09 25.67 -8.93
N TYR A 119 -26.27 26.12 -7.69
CA TYR A 119 -26.48 25.27 -6.52
C TYR A 119 -27.80 25.68 -5.88
N ARG A 120 -28.70 24.73 -5.62
CA ARG A 120 -30.07 25.03 -5.25
C ARG A 120 -30.44 24.74 -3.80
N MET A 121 -29.52 24.10 -3.04
CA MET A 121 -29.78 23.79 -1.64
C MET A 121 -29.94 25.06 -0.82
N THR A 122 -31.01 25.14 -0.04
CA THR A 122 -31.29 26.30 0.81
C THR A 122 -30.39 26.28 2.07
N PRO A 123 -30.22 27.46 2.74
CA PRO A 123 -29.48 27.50 4.01
C PRO A 123 -30.03 26.58 5.09
N GLU A 124 -31.35 26.38 5.16
CA GLU A 124 -32.02 25.52 6.14
C GLU A 124 -31.75 24.04 5.86
N GLU A 125 -31.84 23.61 4.61
CA GLU A 125 -31.51 22.24 4.17
C GLU A 125 -30.02 21.94 4.41
N PHE A 126 -29.16 22.90 4.08
CA PHE A 126 -27.71 22.79 4.29
C PHE A 126 -27.38 22.65 5.78
N ALA A 127 -28.00 23.42 6.64
CA ALA A 127 -27.83 23.36 8.09
C ALA A 127 -28.28 22.00 8.67
N GLY A 128 -29.44 21.49 8.21
CA GLY A 128 -29.95 20.18 8.60
C GLY A 128 -29.00 19.05 8.24
N ALA A 129 -28.45 19.07 7.04
CA ALA A 129 -27.43 18.11 6.59
C ALA A 129 -26.09 18.29 7.33
N GLY A 130 -25.72 19.52 7.69
CA GLY A 130 -24.56 19.80 8.54
C GLY A 130 -24.63 19.16 9.92
N VAL A 131 -25.84 19.10 10.51
CA VAL A 131 -26.08 18.36 11.77
C VAL A 131 -25.80 16.86 11.59
N ALA A 132 -26.15 16.26 10.43
CA ALA A 132 -25.84 14.87 10.15
C ALA A 132 -24.32 14.64 10.03
N LEU A 133 -23.58 15.55 9.41
CA LEU A 133 -22.11 15.48 9.33
C LEU A 133 -21.45 15.54 10.71
N VAL A 134 -21.93 16.41 11.63
CA VAL A 134 -21.41 16.43 13.01
C VAL A 134 -21.69 15.11 13.73
N LYS A 135 -22.89 14.54 13.56
CA LYS A 135 -23.24 13.23 14.14
C LYS A 135 -22.41 12.09 13.56
N ALA A 136 -22.02 12.17 12.29
CA ALA A 136 -21.14 11.21 11.64
C ALA A 136 -19.68 11.27 12.12
N GLY A 137 -19.28 12.37 12.81
CA GLY A 137 -17.95 12.50 13.39
C GLY A 137 -17.20 13.77 13.01
N ALA A 138 -17.75 14.64 12.15
CA ALA A 138 -17.09 15.90 11.80
C ALA A 138 -17.01 16.85 13.01
N ALA A 139 -15.79 17.26 13.36
CA ALA A 139 -15.53 18.25 14.40
C ALA A 139 -15.45 19.68 13.83
N ILE A 140 -15.10 19.80 12.55
CA ILE A 140 -15.01 21.06 11.82
C ILE A 140 -15.95 20.97 10.63
N VAL A 141 -16.93 21.86 10.55
CA VAL A 141 -17.88 21.92 9.45
C VAL A 141 -17.88 23.30 8.79
N GLY A 142 -18.06 23.29 7.50
CA GLY A 142 -18.07 24.52 6.70
C GLY A 142 -18.79 24.31 5.38
N GLY A 143 -18.42 25.06 4.37
CA GLY A 143 -19.00 24.96 3.04
C GLY A 143 -17.96 25.10 1.95
N CYS A 144 -18.30 24.63 0.74
CA CYS A 144 -17.50 24.76 -0.47
C CYS A 144 -18.36 25.45 -1.56
N CYS A 145 -18.42 24.92 -2.76
CA CYS A 145 -19.10 25.54 -3.89
C CYS A 145 -20.60 25.79 -3.62
N GLY A 146 -21.08 26.96 -4.02
CA GLY A 146 -22.46 27.36 -3.87
C GLY A 146 -22.86 27.85 -2.47
N THR A 147 -22.03 27.71 -1.44
CA THR A 147 -22.34 28.22 -0.11
C THR A 147 -22.15 29.72 0.00
N THR A 148 -23.02 30.35 0.75
CA THR A 148 -23.01 31.78 1.05
C THR A 148 -22.97 32.02 2.55
N GLU A 149 -22.80 33.27 2.96
CA GLU A 149 -22.87 33.67 4.38
C GLU A 149 -24.13 33.18 5.08
N LYS A 150 -25.26 33.07 4.37
CA LYS A 150 -26.53 32.58 4.92
C LYS A 150 -26.45 31.08 5.25
N HIS A 151 -25.85 30.28 4.37
CA HIS A 151 -25.63 28.86 4.61
C HIS A 151 -24.73 28.64 5.82
N ILE A 152 -23.61 29.37 5.92
CA ILE A 152 -22.67 29.26 7.04
C ILE A 152 -23.33 29.74 8.35
N LYS A 153 -24.14 30.81 8.32
CA LYS A 153 -24.87 31.25 9.49
C LYS A 153 -25.86 30.19 9.99
N ALA A 154 -26.69 29.65 9.10
CA ALA A 154 -27.66 28.62 9.44
C ALA A 154 -26.98 27.36 9.98
N LEU A 155 -25.87 26.91 9.33
CA LEU A 155 -25.03 25.80 9.78
C LEU A 155 -24.49 26.05 11.21
N SER A 156 -23.88 27.22 11.45
CA SER A 156 -23.33 27.60 12.74
C SER A 156 -24.40 27.62 13.84
N ASP A 157 -25.59 28.17 13.54
CA ASP A 157 -26.68 28.21 14.51
C ASP A 157 -27.23 26.80 14.83
N ALA A 158 -27.33 25.91 13.82
CA ALA A 158 -27.84 24.55 13.97
C ALA A 158 -26.85 23.61 14.70
N THR A 159 -25.55 23.82 14.56
CA THR A 159 -24.53 22.97 15.16
C THR A 159 -24.00 23.49 16.51
N ARG A 160 -24.42 24.70 16.92
CA ARG A 160 -23.98 25.31 18.17
C ARG A 160 -24.37 24.47 19.38
N GLY A 161 -23.38 24.11 20.19
CA GLY A 161 -23.56 23.32 21.42
C GLY A 161 -23.83 21.83 21.20
N MET A 162 -23.67 21.32 19.98
CA MET A 162 -23.66 19.88 19.75
C MET A 162 -22.45 19.23 20.40
N GLU A 163 -22.63 18.02 20.91
CA GLU A 163 -21.53 17.19 21.40
C GLU A 163 -20.70 16.71 20.21
N LEU A 164 -19.37 16.86 20.32
CA LEU A 164 -18.45 16.42 19.30
C LEU A 164 -18.11 14.94 19.48
N HIS A 165 -17.99 14.23 18.36
CA HIS A 165 -17.38 12.91 18.35
C HIS A 165 -15.91 13.01 18.81
N ARG A 166 -15.51 12.15 19.75
CA ARG A 166 -14.11 12.10 20.21
C ARG A 166 -13.32 11.22 19.26
N PRO A 167 -12.20 11.72 18.72
CA PRO A 167 -11.25 10.89 17.98
C PRO A 167 -10.77 9.69 18.80
N LEU A 168 -10.29 8.65 18.14
CA LEU A 168 -9.68 7.49 18.80
C LEU A 168 -8.51 7.91 19.69
N ALA A 169 -8.29 7.19 20.79
CA ALA A 169 -7.19 7.49 21.72
C ALA A 169 -5.80 7.17 21.12
N SER A 170 -5.73 6.16 20.25
CA SER A 170 -4.51 5.77 19.53
C SER A 170 -4.87 5.31 18.12
N HIS A 171 -3.94 5.45 17.20
CA HIS A 171 -4.12 4.89 15.86
C HIS A 171 -3.93 3.37 15.85
N ARG A 172 -4.51 2.73 14.83
CA ARG A 172 -4.38 1.29 14.62
C ARG A 172 -3.04 0.99 13.92
N ARG A 173 -2.52 -0.23 14.10
CA ARG A 173 -1.32 -0.72 13.38
C ARG A 173 -1.68 -1.02 11.93
N ILE A 174 -1.61 -0.05 11.06
CA ILE A 174 -2.01 -0.18 9.66
C ILE A 174 -0.89 0.28 8.75
N LEU A 175 -0.48 -0.60 7.84
CA LEU A 175 0.29 -0.26 6.65
C LEU A 175 -0.68 0.11 5.52
N ALA A 176 -0.31 1.05 4.69
CA ALA A 176 -1.18 1.47 3.61
C ALA A 176 -0.42 1.68 2.29
N SER A 177 -1.02 1.25 1.18
CA SER A 177 -0.73 1.79 -0.14
C SER A 177 -1.54 3.08 -0.35
N GLU A 178 -1.59 3.58 -1.57
CA GLU A 178 -2.51 4.67 -1.92
C GLU A 178 -3.99 4.22 -1.89
N ARG A 179 -4.26 2.92 -2.07
CA ARG A 179 -5.60 2.37 -2.33
C ARG A 179 -6.09 1.33 -1.33
N LYS A 180 -5.21 0.81 -0.47
CA LYS A 180 -5.53 -0.32 0.41
C LYS A 180 -4.82 -0.21 1.76
N ASN A 181 -5.54 -0.56 2.81
CA ASN A 181 -5.03 -0.72 4.17
C ASN A 181 -4.76 -2.19 4.48
N VAL A 182 -3.69 -2.44 5.23
CA VAL A 182 -3.37 -3.75 5.80
C VAL A 182 -3.11 -3.57 7.29
N GLU A 183 -4.01 -4.09 8.11
CA GLU A 183 -3.89 -4.04 9.57
C GLU A 183 -2.99 -5.16 10.09
N VAL A 184 -2.09 -4.82 11.00
CA VAL A 184 -1.15 -5.71 11.66
C VAL A 184 -1.63 -5.97 13.10
N GLY A 185 -2.57 -6.90 13.24
CA GLY A 185 -3.16 -7.25 14.54
C GLY A 185 -2.38 -8.36 15.25
N LEU A 186 -2.23 -8.27 16.59
CA LEU A 186 -1.63 -9.35 17.39
C LEU A 186 -2.40 -10.68 17.30
N ASP A 187 -3.72 -10.56 17.22
CA ASP A 187 -4.64 -11.69 17.07
C ASP A 187 -5.37 -11.65 15.71
N GLY A 188 -4.85 -10.84 14.77
CA GLY A 188 -5.29 -10.78 13.38
C GLY A 188 -4.79 -11.96 12.54
N ASN A 189 -5.19 -11.99 11.27
CA ASN A 189 -4.72 -12.99 10.33
C ASN A 189 -3.21 -12.86 10.09
N PHE A 190 -2.54 -13.99 9.85
CA PHE A 190 -1.13 -14.02 9.51
C PHE A 190 -0.89 -13.34 8.15
N LEU A 191 0.15 -12.51 8.06
CA LEU A 191 0.48 -11.73 6.89
C LEU A 191 1.78 -12.21 6.24
N VAL A 192 1.75 -12.44 4.93
CA VAL A 192 2.97 -12.74 4.16
C VAL A 192 3.48 -11.47 3.51
N VAL A 193 4.75 -11.15 3.77
CA VAL A 193 5.51 -10.09 3.12
C VAL A 193 6.31 -10.73 1.99
N GLY A 194 5.97 -10.38 0.76
CA GLY A 194 6.53 -11.02 -0.43
C GLY A 194 7.98 -10.58 -0.70
N GLU A 195 8.92 -11.52 -0.74
CA GLU A 195 10.38 -11.30 -0.81
C GLU A 195 10.97 -11.30 -2.23
N ARG A 196 10.14 -11.34 -3.29
CA ARG A 196 10.65 -11.62 -4.64
C ARG A 196 11.31 -10.42 -5.32
N ILE A 197 10.96 -9.19 -4.95
CA ILE A 197 11.52 -7.96 -5.53
C ILE A 197 12.83 -7.61 -4.80
N ASN A 198 13.82 -8.47 -4.98
CA ASN A 198 15.16 -8.34 -4.42
C ASN A 198 16.15 -8.95 -5.44
N PRO A 199 17.16 -8.20 -5.93
CA PRO A 199 18.09 -8.65 -6.96
C PRO A 199 19.09 -9.70 -6.48
N THR A 200 19.22 -9.92 -5.17
CA THR A 200 20.20 -10.88 -4.61
C THR A 200 19.98 -12.27 -5.17
N GLY A 201 21.01 -12.81 -5.84
CA GLY A 201 20.99 -14.14 -6.47
C GLY A 201 20.14 -14.25 -7.76
N LYS A 202 19.48 -13.18 -8.23
CA LYS A 202 18.59 -13.21 -9.40
C LYS A 202 19.21 -12.54 -10.63
N LYS A 203 20.05 -13.26 -11.38
CA LYS A 203 20.81 -12.72 -12.53
C LYS A 203 19.93 -12.02 -13.59
N LYS A 204 18.73 -12.54 -13.88
CA LYS A 204 17.80 -11.93 -14.85
C LYS A 204 17.29 -10.57 -14.37
N LEU A 205 16.88 -10.47 -13.09
CA LEU A 205 16.45 -9.21 -12.50
C LEU A 205 17.58 -8.19 -12.49
N GLN A 206 18.78 -8.61 -12.04
CA GLN A 206 19.97 -7.75 -12.06
C GLN A 206 20.28 -7.18 -13.45
N ALA A 207 20.16 -8.00 -14.51
CA ALA A 207 20.39 -7.55 -15.88
C ALA A 207 19.38 -6.48 -16.31
N GLN A 208 18.10 -6.71 -16.07
CA GLN A 208 17.05 -5.74 -16.39
C GLN A 208 17.21 -4.42 -15.63
N LEU A 209 17.50 -4.49 -14.33
CA LEU A 209 17.71 -3.27 -13.53
C LEU A 209 18.89 -2.44 -14.02
N ARG A 210 20.01 -3.07 -14.49
CA ARG A 210 21.13 -2.35 -15.12
C ARG A 210 20.76 -1.67 -16.43
N GLU A 211 19.77 -2.22 -17.15
CA GLU A 211 19.22 -1.63 -18.38
C GLU A 211 18.11 -0.61 -18.11
N GLY A 212 17.74 -0.37 -16.85
CA GLY A 212 16.61 0.50 -16.47
C GLY A 212 15.23 -0.08 -16.79
N LYS A 213 15.11 -1.41 -17.00
CA LYS A 213 13.86 -2.09 -17.31
C LYS A 213 13.21 -2.64 -16.04
N LEU A 214 11.89 -2.42 -15.88
CA LEU A 214 11.13 -2.80 -14.70
C LEU A 214 10.04 -3.85 -14.96
N ASP A 215 9.99 -4.43 -16.17
CA ASP A 215 8.98 -5.42 -16.53
C ASP A 215 8.95 -6.62 -15.58
N LEU A 216 10.12 -7.16 -15.25
CA LEU A 216 10.21 -8.29 -14.33
C LEU A 216 9.84 -7.90 -12.88
N VAL A 217 10.09 -6.65 -12.48
CA VAL A 217 9.63 -6.12 -11.19
C VAL A 217 8.10 -6.12 -11.16
N ARG A 218 7.46 -5.60 -12.21
CA ARG A 218 6.00 -5.60 -12.38
C ARG A 218 5.41 -7.01 -12.33
N GLU A 219 5.97 -7.94 -13.11
CA GLU A 219 5.54 -9.34 -13.12
C GLU A 219 5.66 -9.97 -11.72
N MET A 220 6.76 -9.72 -11.02
CA MET A 220 6.96 -10.22 -9.67
C MET A 220 5.99 -9.60 -8.66
N ALA A 221 5.67 -8.31 -8.78
CA ALA A 221 4.70 -7.64 -7.92
C ALA A 221 3.31 -8.26 -8.07
N MET A 222 2.83 -8.35 -9.32
CA MET A 222 1.53 -8.96 -9.63
C MET A 222 1.45 -10.41 -9.17
N ALA A 223 2.46 -11.22 -9.49
CA ALA A 223 2.47 -12.63 -9.10
C ALA A 223 2.46 -12.82 -7.57
N GLN A 224 3.12 -11.96 -6.82
CA GLN A 224 3.12 -12.02 -5.36
C GLN A 224 1.76 -11.65 -4.77
N GLU A 225 1.12 -10.57 -5.26
CA GLU A 225 -0.23 -10.18 -4.85
C GLU A 225 -1.25 -11.27 -5.19
N GLU A 226 -1.24 -11.81 -6.41
CA GLU A 226 -2.10 -12.92 -6.87
C GLU A 226 -1.95 -14.18 -6.01
N ASN A 227 -0.73 -14.46 -5.53
CA ASN A 227 -0.45 -15.58 -4.63
C ASN A 227 -0.73 -15.30 -3.14
N GLY A 228 -1.23 -14.10 -2.81
CA GLY A 228 -1.71 -13.76 -1.47
C GLY A 228 -0.67 -13.09 -0.57
N ALA A 229 0.36 -12.46 -1.12
CA ALA A 229 1.16 -11.51 -0.34
C ALA A 229 0.27 -10.35 0.12
N ALA A 230 0.37 -10.00 1.40
CA ALA A 230 -0.34 -8.86 1.97
C ALA A 230 0.45 -7.56 1.83
N ILE A 231 1.77 -7.66 1.80
CA ILE A 231 2.76 -6.58 1.76
C ILE A 231 3.85 -7.02 0.79
N LEU A 232 4.51 -6.11 0.08
CA LEU A 232 5.65 -6.42 -0.77
C LEU A 232 6.92 -5.79 -0.23
N ASP A 233 7.94 -6.61 0.02
CA ASP A 233 9.28 -6.17 0.36
C ASP A 233 10.05 -5.79 -0.90
N ILE A 234 10.65 -4.60 -0.90
CA ILE A 234 11.40 -4.03 -2.03
C ILE A 234 12.82 -3.73 -1.59
N ASN A 235 13.76 -4.44 -2.20
CA ASN A 235 15.19 -4.23 -2.03
C ASN A 235 15.86 -4.02 -3.38
N MET A 236 16.68 -2.97 -3.52
CA MET A 236 17.42 -2.64 -4.74
C MET A 236 18.93 -2.65 -4.54
N GLY A 237 19.41 -3.20 -3.40
CA GLY A 237 20.84 -3.29 -3.06
C GLY A 237 21.60 -4.21 -4.01
N MET A 238 22.28 -3.64 -5.01
CA MET A 238 23.17 -4.37 -5.91
C MET A 238 24.24 -3.47 -6.53
N ASN A 239 25.36 -4.05 -6.91
CA ASN A 239 26.42 -3.32 -7.60
C ASN A 239 26.04 -2.96 -9.05
N GLY A 240 26.47 -1.79 -9.49
CA GLY A 240 26.36 -1.33 -10.87
C GLY A 240 25.06 -0.61 -11.23
N ILE A 241 24.33 -0.14 -10.25
CA ILE A 241 23.18 0.79 -10.38
C ILE A 241 23.28 1.89 -9.33
N ASP A 242 22.60 2.98 -9.55
CA ASP A 242 22.26 3.97 -8.52
C ASP A 242 21.05 3.43 -7.73
N GLU A 243 21.29 2.93 -6.52
CA GLU A 243 20.24 2.31 -5.70
C GLU A 243 19.12 3.30 -5.38
N LYS A 244 19.48 4.55 -5.11
CA LYS A 244 18.53 5.62 -4.74
C LYS A 244 17.55 5.93 -5.89
N GLU A 245 18.07 6.11 -7.08
CA GLU A 245 17.24 6.36 -8.27
C GLU A 245 16.44 5.12 -8.65
N MET A 246 17.03 3.93 -8.56
CA MET A 246 16.35 2.67 -8.87
C MET A 246 15.23 2.37 -7.88
N MET A 247 15.44 2.57 -6.58
CA MET A 247 14.43 2.38 -5.54
C MET A 247 13.21 3.28 -5.81
N LYS A 248 13.42 4.53 -6.17
CA LYS A 248 12.37 5.47 -6.52
C LYS A 248 11.55 5.02 -7.74
N GLN A 249 12.23 4.61 -8.82
CA GLN A 249 11.57 4.12 -10.03
C GLN A 249 10.74 2.85 -9.75
N VAL A 250 11.29 1.91 -8.96
CA VAL A 250 10.60 0.68 -8.58
C VAL A 250 9.38 0.98 -7.71
N ILE A 251 9.46 1.93 -6.77
CA ILE A 251 8.31 2.34 -5.95
C ILE A 251 7.18 2.87 -6.84
N TYR A 252 7.47 3.77 -7.78
CA TYR A 252 6.47 4.28 -8.72
C TYR A 252 5.83 3.15 -9.55
N GLU A 253 6.67 2.26 -10.07
CA GLU A 253 6.22 1.14 -10.89
C GLU A 253 5.32 0.17 -10.12
N VAL A 254 5.74 -0.25 -8.93
CA VAL A 254 4.98 -1.20 -8.10
C VAL A 254 3.70 -0.55 -7.57
N ALA A 255 3.75 0.70 -7.09
CA ALA A 255 2.56 1.41 -6.60
C ALA A 255 1.51 1.65 -7.70
N ALA A 256 1.93 1.79 -8.97
CA ALA A 256 1.01 1.87 -10.10
C ALA A 256 0.42 0.50 -10.50
N THR A 257 1.10 -0.60 -10.17
CA THR A 257 0.78 -1.95 -10.65
C THR A 257 -0.12 -2.73 -9.69
N VAL A 258 0.13 -2.67 -8.38
CA VAL A 258 -0.55 -3.47 -7.34
C VAL A 258 -1.05 -2.59 -6.20
N ASP A 259 -1.94 -3.15 -5.37
CA ASP A 259 -2.52 -2.45 -4.22
C ASP A 259 -1.85 -2.81 -2.89
N CYS A 260 -0.89 -3.73 -2.87
CA CYS A 260 -0.18 -4.10 -1.65
C CYS A 260 0.63 -2.92 -1.09
N PRO A 261 0.57 -2.65 0.23
CA PRO A 261 1.53 -1.78 0.91
C PRO A 261 2.96 -2.28 0.74
N LEU A 262 3.93 -1.35 0.87
CA LEU A 262 5.35 -1.67 0.67
C LEU A 262 6.11 -1.72 2.00
N CYS A 263 6.99 -2.73 2.09
CA CYS A 263 8.09 -2.82 3.01
C CYS A 263 9.35 -2.36 2.26
N LEU A 264 9.99 -1.30 2.74
CA LEU A 264 11.16 -0.70 2.10
C LEU A 264 12.42 -1.23 2.78
N ASP A 265 13.20 -2.00 2.03
CA ASP A 265 14.39 -2.70 2.55
C ASP A 265 15.67 -2.11 1.96
N THR A 266 16.36 -1.31 2.75
CA THR A 266 17.71 -0.80 2.46
C THR A 266 18.45 -0.44 3.75
N SER A 267 19.76 -0.64 3.74
CA SER A 267 20.63 -0.19 4.83
C SER A 267 21.05 1.28 4.71
N HIS A 268 20.88 1.91 3.55
CA HIS A 268 21.33 3.27 3.27
C HIS A 268 20.28 4.31 3.65
N ILE A 269 20.66 5.25 4.52
CA ILE A 269 19.77 6.28 5.09
C ILE A 269 19.20 7.19 4.00
N ASP A 270 20.04 7.62 3.06
CA ASP A 270 19.64 8.52 1.98
C ASP A 270 18.75 7.84 0.94
N VAL A 271 18.91 6.54 0.71
CA VAL A 271 18.01 5.72 -0.13
C VAL A 271 16.66 5.58 0.55
N MET A 272 16.64 5.30 1.86
CA MET A 272 15.41 5.19 2.65
C MET A 272 14.65 6.51 2.67
N GLU A 273 15.34 7.63 2.90
CA GLU A 273 14.67 8.94 2.91
C GLU A 273 13.99 9.26 1.58
N GLU A 274 14.68 9.01 0.46
CA GLU A 274 14.09 9.23 -0.86
C GLU A 274 12.92 8.28 -1.13
N ALA A 275 13.04 7.02 -0.75
CA ALA A 275 11.97 6.03 -0.86
C ALA A 275 10.70 6.45 -0.09
N LEU A 276 10.86 6.87 1.17
CA LEU A 276 9.77 7.35 2.02
C LEU A 276 9.14 8.64 1.48
N ARG A 277 9.94 9.50 0.88
CA ARG A 277 9.47 10.77 0.29
C ARG A 277 8.52 10.55 -0.88
N VAL A 278 8.80 9.58 -1.72
CA VAL A 278 8.02 9.33 -2.96
C VAL A 278 6.91 8.29 -2.79
N TYR A 279 6.98 7.43 -1.76
CA TYR A 279 5.95 6.42 -1.56
C TYR A 279 4.62 7.05 -1.14
N PRO A 280 3.49 6.79 -1.84
CA PRO A 280 2.22 7.46 -1.58
C PRO A 280 1.48 6.98 -0.32
N GLY A 281 1.89 5.83 0.24
CA GLY A 281 1.25 5.17 1.37
C GLY A 281 1.94 5.39 2.73
N ARG A 282 1.61 4.51 3.68
CA ARG A 282 2.30 4.34 4.97
C ARG A 282 3.15 3.08 4.91
N ALA A 283 4.46 3.25 4.76
CA ALA A 283 5.42 2.18 4.56
C ALA A 283 5.77 1.43 5.86
N LEU A 284 6.32 0.22 5.69
CA LEU A 284 7.11 -0.49 6.71
C LEU A 284 8.59 -0.32 6.37
N ILE A 285 9.38 0.27 7.27
CA ILE A 285 10.84 0.37 7.13
C ILE A 285 11.48 -0.96 7.55
N ASN A 286 12.31 -1.54 6.71
CA ASN A 286 13.12 -2.72 7.01
C ASN A 286 14.59 -2.34 6.92
N SER A 287 15.27 -2.10 8.05
CA SER A 287 14.88 -2.14 9.43
C SER A 287 15.61 -1.08 10.27
N VAL A 288 15.19 -0.90 11.51
CA VAL A 288 15.88 -0.08 12.52
C VAL A 288 16.46 -0.99 13.60
N SER A 289 17.75 -0.88 13.86
CA SER A 289 18.46 -1.61 14.93
C SER A 289 19.01 -0.66 15.97
N LEU A 290 19.63 -1.20 17.03
CA LEU A 290 20.34 -0.40 18.04
C LEU A 290 21.73 0.05 17.57
N GLU A 291 22.09 -0.17 16.31
CA GLU A 291 23.29 0.41 15.71
C GLU A 291 23.18 1.94 15.73
N THR A 292 24.25 2.60 16.14
CA THR A 292 24.27 4.08 16.34
C THR A 292 23.73 4.82 15.11
N GLU A 293 24.17 4.47 13.90
CA GLU A 293 23.71 5.11 12.66
C GLU A 293 22.19 4.95 12.46
N LYS A 294 21.63 3.79 12.79
CA LYS A 294 20.20 3.49 12.62
C LYS A 294 19.33 4.24 13.62
N ILE A 295 19.73 4.25 14.88
CA ILE A 295 19.00 4.95 15.94
C ILE A 295 19.01 6.46 15.71
N GLU A 296 20.16 7.03 15.30
CA GLU A 296 20.30 8.47 15.15
C GLU A 296 19.71 9.01 13.85
N HIS A 297 19.60 8.21 12.79
CA HIS A 297 19.18 8.70 11.48
C HIS A 297 17.96 7.96 10.91
N MET A 298 17.89 6.62 10.96
CA MET A 298 16.77 5.87 10.38
C MET A 298 15.49 6.01 11.22
N LEU A 299 15.60 5.95 12.56
CA LEU A 299 14.44 6.08 13.43
C LEU A 299 13.77 7.47 13.32
N PRO A 300 14.50 8.60 13.27
CA PRO A 300 13.90 9.90 12.97
C PRO A 300 13.22 9.99 11.61
N LEU A 301 13.70 9.27 10.59
CA LEU A 301 13.01 9.19 9.29
C LEU A 301 11.65 8.49 9.42
N ALA A 302 11.55 7.41 10.19
CA ALA A 302 10.28 6.75 10.46
C ALA A 302 9.25 7.74 11.03
N LYS A 303 9.65 8.54 12.02
CA LYS A 303 8.81 9.61 12.60
C LYS A 303 8.45 10.68 11.58
N LYS A 304 9.44 11.22 10.84
CA LYS A 304 9.28 12.31 9.87
C LYS A 304 8.24 11.95 8.79
N TYR A 305 8.27 10.71 8.29
CA TYR A 305 7.42 10.24 7.20
C TYR A 305 6.20 9.44 7.67
N GLY A 306 5.99 9.30 8.98
CA GLY A 306 4.86 8.58 9.57
C GLY A 306 4.86 7.09 9.27
N ALA A 307 6.02 6.50 9.01
CA ALA A 307 6.17 5.09 8.69
C ALA A 307 6.16 4.20 9.93
N MET A 308 5.70 2.96 9.78
CA MET A 308 5.98 1.88 10.72
C MET A 308 7.40 1.35 10.45
N PHE A 309 8.01 0.70 11.44
CA PHE A 309 9.33 0.11 11.24
C PHE A 309 9.48 -1.27 11.88
N VAL A 310 10.34 -2.07 11.26
CA VAL A 310 10.82 -3.34 11.81
C VAL A 310 11.96 -3.02 12.77
N LEU A 311 11.77 -3.36 14.05
CA LEU A 311 12.82 -3.32 15.06
C LEU A 311 13.64 -4.60 14.94
N LEU A 312 14.86 -4.48 14.45
CA LEU A 312 15.81 -5.58 14.33
C LEU A 312 16.73 -5.59 15.56
N PRO A 313 16.72 -6.66 16.39
CA PRO A 313 17.48 -6.69 17.64
C PRO A 313 18.98 -6.98 17.41
N LEU A 314 19.66 -6.03 16.76
CA LEU A 314 21.10 -5.94 16.54
C LEU A 314 21.63 -4.66 17.19
N SER A 315 22.94 -4.65 17.52
CA SER A 315 23.65 -3.47 18.01
C SER A 315 24.98 -3.30 17.27
N ASP A 316 25.75 -2.27 17.61
CA ASP A 316 27.10 -2.06 17.08
C ASP A 316 28.06 -3.24 17.43
N GLU A 317 27.74 -4.05 18.43
CA GLU A 317 28.46 -5.26 18.77
C GLU A 317 28.06 -6.49 17.92
N GLY A 318 27.03 -6.32 17.05
CA GLY A 318 26.49 -7.36 16.17
C GLY A 318 25.29 -8.11 16.76
N LEU A 319 25.28 -9.44 16.60
CA LEU A 319 24.20 -10.31 17.08
C LEU A 319 24.18 -10.39 18.62
N PRO A 320 23.00 -10.39 19.26
CA PRO A 320 22.88 -10.58 20.71
C PRO A 320 23.41 -11.94 21.13
N LYS A 321 24.08 -12.01 22.28
CA LYS A 321 24.72 -13.22 22.83
C LYS A 321 23.69 -14.25 23.35
N ASP A 322 22.56 -13.73 23.85
CA ASP A 322 21.50 -14.53 24.44
C ASP A 322 20.12 -13.82 24.36
N ALA A 323 19.08 -14.51 24.80
CA ALA A 323 17.72 -13.97 24.81
C ALA A 323 17.59 -12.71 25.68
N LYS A 324 18.35 -12.59 26.77
CA LYS A 324 18.30 -11.44 27.67
C LYS A 324 18.82 -10.20 26.98
N GLU A 325 20.01 -10.26 26.37
CA GLU A 325 20.57 -9.15 25.59
C GLU A 325 19.64 -8.77 24.42
N LYS A 326 19.04 -9.76 23.75
CA LYS A 326 18.06 -9.52 22.70
C LYS A 326 16.86 -8.71 23.21
N HIS A 327 16.31 -9.05 24.39
CA HIS A 327 15.20 -8.30 24.99
C HIS A 327 15.63 -6.89 25.41
N GLU A 328 16.85 -6.72 25.96
CA GLU A 328 17.40 -5.41 26.33
C GLU A 328 17.56 -4.50 25.11
N ILE A 329 17.98 -5.03 23.96
CA ILE A 329 18.05 -4.28 22.69
C ILE A 329 16.65 -3.86 22.24
N ILE A 330 15.68 -4.79 22.26
CA ILE A 330 14.30 -4.50 21.89
C ILE A 330 13.73 -3.37 22.76
N ASP A 331 13.92 -3.46 24.08
CA ASP A 331 13.42 -2.47 25.02
C ASP A 331 14.07 -1.12 24.82
N THR A 332 15.38 -1.08 24.58
CA THR A 332 16.12 0.16 24.33
C THR A 332 15.66 0.87 23.06
N VAL A 333 15.51 0.17 21.95
CA VAL A 333 15.02 0.77 20.69
C VAL A 333 13.57 1.21 20.83
N TYR A 334 12.74 0.43 21.52
CA TYR A 334 11.37 0.80 21.84
C TYR A 334 11.31 2.12 22.62
N ASP A 335 12.08 2.23 23.70
CA ASP A 335 12.08 3.42 24.54
C ASP A 335 12.55 4.67 23.74
N ARG A 336 13.54 4.53 22.87
CA ARG A 336 13.98 5.59 21.96
C ARG A 336 12.87 6.02 20.98
N ALA A 337 12.09 5.10 20.46
CA ALA A 337 10.95 5.42 19.61
C ALA A 337 9.88 6.21 20.39
N MET A 338 9.59 5.81 21.63
CA MET A 338 8.65 6.54 22.49
C MET A 338 9.16 7.94 22.85
N GLU A 339 10.45 8.10 23.15
CA GLU A 339 11.08 9.41 23.39
C GLU A 339 10.95 10.37 22.20
N LEU A 340 11.02 9.85 20.98
CA LEU A 340 10.78 10.63 19.75
C LEU A 340 9.27 10.92 19.51
N GLY A 341 8.38 10.44 20.38
CA GLY A 341 6.94 10.63 20.24
C GLY A 341 6.32 9.78 19.11
N MET A 342 6.91 8.64 18.78
CA MET A 342 6.27 7.61 17.97
C MET A 342 5.23 6.85 18.80
N ALA A 343 4.29 6.19 18.16
CA ALA A 343 3.30 5.39 18.85
C ALA A 343 3.77 3.93 19.00
N HIS A 344 3.26 3.26 20.02
CA HIS A 344 3.43 1.82 20.22
C HIS A 344 3.01 1.02 18.98
N GLU A 345 2.01 1.50 18.26
CA GLU A 345 1.44 0.92 17.05
C GLU A 345 2.34 1.06 15.82
N ASP A 346 3.43 1.81 15.89
CA ASP A 346 4.36 2.00 14.76
C ASP A 346 5.43 0.90 14.68
N ILE A 347 5.49 0.00 15.67
CA ILE A 347 6.61 -0.93 15.87
C ILE A 347 6.20 -2.37 15.57
N VAL A 348 7.04 -3.06 14.79
CA VAL A 348 7.02 -4.50 14.53
C VAL A 348 8.40 -5.05 14.87
N VAL A 349 8.52 -6.15 15.62
CA VAL A 349 9.82 -6.68 16.05
C VAL A 349 10.24 -7.85 15.19
N ASP A 350 11.47 -7.86 14.68
CA ASP A 350 12.05 -9.04 14.03
C ASP A 350 12.43 -10.10 15.07
N GLY A 351 11.90 -11.32 14.89
CA GLY A 351 12.25 -12.46 15.74
C GLY A 351 13.73 -12.90 15.63
N LEU A 352 14.46 -12.37 14.66
CA LEU A 352 15.87 -12.64 14.38
C LEU A 352 16.14 -14.15 14.23
N VAL A 353 15.85 -14.66 13.03
CA VAL A 353 15.99 -16.09 12.72
C VAL A 353 17.41 -16.42 12.26
N ALA A 354 18.15 -17.17 13.06
CA ALA A 354 19.40 -17.80 12.66
C ALA A 354 19.15 -19.14 11.95
N THR A 355 20.16 -19.66 11.23
CA THR A 355 20.04 -20.97 10.59
C THR A 355 20.24 -22.12 11.60
N ILE A 356 19.33 -23.09 11.59
CA ILE A 356 19.41 -24.27 12.47
C ILE A 356 20.67 -25.13 12.19
N GLY A 357 21.22 -25.01 10.97
CA GLY A 357 22.48 -25.70 10.62
C GLY A 357 23.70 -25.17 11.37
N ALA A 358 23.70 -23.91 11.81
CA ALA A 358 24.76 -23.29 12.59
C ALA A 358 24.45 -23.23 14.08
N ASN A 359 23.16 -23.07 14.45
CA ASN A 359 22.69 -22.99 15.82
C ASN A 359 21.48 -23.92 16.03
N PRO A 360 21.61 -25.08 16.68
CA PRO A 360 20.49 -26.00 16.94
C PRO A 360 19.34 -25.36 17.75
N GLU A 361 19.60 -24.33 18.57
CA GLU A 361 18.60 -23.62 19.37
C GLU A 361 17.92 -22.47 18.62
N ALA A 362 18.31 -22.17 17.38
CA ALA A 362 17.85 -21.02 16.61
C ALA A 362 16.32 -20.87 16.54
N ALA A 363 15.62 -21.97 16.33
CA ALA A 363 14.14 -21.98 16.29
C ALA A 363 13.55 -21.61 17.64
N LYS A 364 14.08 -22.18 18.73
CA LYS A 364 13.60 -21.93 20.09
C LYS A 364 13.85 -20.48 20.50
N GLU A 365 15.06 -19.95 20.25
CA GLU A 365 15.39 -18.54 20.54
C GLU A 365 14.45 -17.58 19.81
N CYS A 366 14.10 -17.88 18.55
CA CYS A 366 13.13 -17.10 17.81
C CYS A 366 11.72 -17.20 18.43
N TYR A 367 11.25 -18.40 18.79
CA TYR A 367 9.95 -18.60 19.44
C TYR A 367 9.86 -17.87 20.79
N ASP A 368 10.92 -17.90 21.60
CA ASP A 368 10.99 -17.20 22.87
C ASP A 368 10.90 -15.68 22.67
N THR A 369 11.57 -15.14 21.64
CA THR A 369 11.47 -13.72 21.25
C THR A 369 10.04 -13.34 20.81
N ILE A 370 9.42 -14.17 19.96
CA ILE A 370 8.02 -13.98 19.51
C ILE A 370 7.07 -13.94 20.70
N SER A 371 7.20 -14.92 21.63
CA SER A 371 6.38 -14.98 22.83
C SER A 371 6.60 -13.78 23.74
N TYR A 372 7.85 -13.34 23.95
CA TYR A 372 8.17 -12.13 24.71
C TYR A 372 7.48 -10.89 24.10
N CYS A 373 7.60 -10.70 22.80
CA CYS A 373 6.99 -9.57 22.11
C CYS A 373 5.46 -9.60 22.23
N LYS A 374 4.82 -10.75 22.00
CA LYS A 374 3.38 -10.91 22.09
C LYS A 374 2.85 -10.75 23.51
N ASP A 375 3.43 -11.49 24.47
CA ASP A 375 2.83 -11.66 25.79
C ASP A 375 3.23 -10.53 26.74
N ILE A 376 4.45 -10.01 26.64
CA ILE A 376 4.97 -8.98 27.54
C ILE A 376 4.88 -7.59 26.91
N ARG A 377 5.42 -7.40 25.70
CA ARG A 377 5.51 -6.07 25.07
C ARG A 377 4.25 -5.69 24.27
N LYS A 378 3.37 -6.65 23.95
CA LYS A 378 2.17 -6.45 23.11
C LYS A 378 2.54 -5.88 21.72
N LEU A 379 3.67 -6.33 21.17
CA LEU A 379 4.18 -5.94 19.87
C LEU A 379 4.01 -7.09 18.86
N PRO A 380 3.61 -6.80 17.62
CA PRO A 380 3.62 -7.77 16.54
C PRO A 380 5.05 -8.13 16.15
N THR A 381 5.20 -9.32 15.56
CA THR A 381 6.50 -9.82 15.15
C THR A 381 6.54 -10.19 13.68
N ILE A 382 7.73 -10.05 13.09
CA ILE A 382 8.08 -10.47 11.73
C ILE A 382 9.33 -11.33 11.77
N CYS A 383 9.56 -12.15 10.75
CA CYS A 383 10.85 -12.82 10.57
C CYS A 383 11.16 -13.09 9.09
N GLY A 384 12.43 -13.12 8.74
CA GLY A 384 12.94 -13.64 7.49
C GLY A 384 12.89 -15.17 7.51
N LEU A 385 11.76 -15.74 7.07
CA LEU A 385 11.45 -17.16 7.28
C LEU A 385 12.50 -18.11 6.72
N SER A 386 13.02 -17.82 5.54
CA SER A 386 13.95 -18.70 4.82
C SER A 386 15.31 -18.87 5.50
N ASN A 387 15.66 -18.04 6.47
CA ASN A 387 16.94 -18.11 7.17
C ASN A 387 17.07 -19.40 8.00
N ILE A 388 15.97 -19.89 8.60
CA ILE A 388 15.97 -21.08 9.46
C ILE A 388 16.56 -22.31 8.76
N SER A 389 16.31 -22.47 7.47
CA SER A 389 16.68 -23.65 6.69
C SER A 389 17.89 -23.42 5.76
N PHE A 390 18.61 -22.31 5.93
CA PHE A 390 19.74 -22.01 5.05
C PHE A 390 20.79 -23.14 5.07
N GLY A 391 21.17 -23.60 3.86
CA GLY A 391 22.12 -24.69 3.69
C GLY A 391 21.54 -26.13 3.79
N LEU A 392 20.23 -26.26 4.14
CA LEU A 392 19.59 -27.58 4.21
C LEU A 392 18.98 -27.99 2.86
N PRO A 393 18.86 -29.30 2.58
CA PRO A 393 18.05 -29.81 1.48
C PRO A 393 16.57 -29.68 1.79
N GLU A 394 15.71 -29.72 0.77
CA GLU A 394 14.22 -29.71 0.88
C GLU A 394 13.68 -28.65 1.86
N ARG A 395 14.20 -27.43 1.74
CA ARG A 395 13.95 -26.29 2.64
C ARG A 395 12.48 -25.98 2.89
N SER A 396 11.61 -26.29 1.92
CA SER A 396 10.17 -26.02 2.00
C SER A 396 9.51 -26.70 3.20
N PHE A 397 9.90 -27.93 3.55
CA PHE A 397 9.35 -28.63 4.71
C PHE A 397 9.77 -27.99 6.03
N VAL A 398 11.06 -27.64 6.16
CA VAL A 398 11.58 -26.98 7.37
C VAL A 398 10.95 -25.60 7.54
N ASN A 399 10.88 -24.81 6.47
CA ASN A 399 10.26 -23.48 6.49
C ASN A 399 8.78 -23.55 6.90
N THR A 400 8.03 -24.51 6.34
CA THR A 400 6.61 -24.66 6.63
C THR A 400 6.36 -25.13 8.08
N ALA A 401 7.14 -26.09 8.58
CA ALA A 401 7.04 -26.54 9.96
C ALA A 401 7.39 -25.41 10.94
N PHE A 402 8.51 -24.71 10.69
CA PHE A 402 8.92 -23.55 11.49
C PHE A 402 7.84 -22.46 11.51
N LEU A 403 7.28 -22.13 10.36
CA LEU A 403 6.20 -21.14 10.25
C LEU A 403 5.01 -21.52 11.13
N THR A 404 4.49 -22.74 11.01
CA THR A 404 3.34 -23.20 11.79
C THR A 404 3.58 -23.09 13.29
N MET A 405 4.77 -23.51 13.75
CA MET A 405 5.16 -23.40 15.15
C MET A 405 5.31 -21.94 15.61
N ALA A 406 5.86 -21.07 14.76
CA ALA A 406 6.02 -19.66 15.05
C ALA A 406 4.66 -18.91 15.12
N ILE A 407 3.72 -19.20 14.21
CA ILE A 407 2.35 -18.65 14.25
C ILE A 407 1.66 -19.06 15.56
N CYS A 408 1.82 -20.32 15.99
CA CYS A 408 1.27 -20.79 17.28
C CYS A 408 1.84 -20.02 18.47
N ARG A 409 3.08 -19.52 18.38
CA ARG A 409 3.73 -18.68 19.40
C ARG A 409 3.36 -17.21 19.32
N GLY A 410 2.68 -16.80 18.24
CA GLY A 410 2.21 -15.43 18.05
C GLY A 410 2.88 -14.62 16.96
N LEU A 411 3.64 -15.28 16.06
CA LEU A 411 4.17 -14.61 14.87
C LEU A 411 3.02 -14.00 14.06
N THR A 412 3.13 -12.72 13.71
CA THR A 412 2.08 -11.98 12.99
C THR A 412 2.36 -11.88 11.49
N MET A 413 3.63 -11.85 11.09
CA MET A 413 4.00 -11.80 9.68
C MET A 413 5.36 -12.47 9.40
N ALA A 414 5.61 -12.83 8.14
CA ALA A 414 6.92 -13.29 7.71
C ALA A 414 7.27 -12.80 6.31
N ILE A 415 8.56 -12.46 6.12
CA ILE A 415 9.16 -12.23 4.82
C ILE A 415 9.38 -13.61 4.19
N ALA A 416 8.63 -13.92 3.13
CA ALA A 416 8.61 -15.23 2.51
C ALA A 416 8.19 -15.16 1.03
N ASN A 417 8.39 -16.26 0.30
CA ASN A 417 7.93 -16.39 -1.06
C ASN A 417 6.47 -16.88 -1.12
N PRO A 418 5.50 -16.03 -1.49
CA PRO A 418 4.08 -16.41 -1.53
C PRO A 418 3.73 -17.43 -2.62
N SER A 419 4.64 -17.67 -3.59
CA SER A 419 4.46 -18.72 -4.60
C SER A 419 4.73 -20.14 -4.06
N GLN A 420 5.16 -20.29 -2.81
CA GLN A 420 5.31 -21.61 -2.17
C GLN A 420 3.95 -22.10 -1.65
N GLU A 421 3.26 -22.91 -2.45
CA GLU A 421 1.90 -23.39 -2.14
C GLU A 421 1.81 -24.05 -0.76
N LEU A 422 2.76 -24.93 -0.42
CA LEU A 422 2.77 -25.63 0.88
C LEU A 422 2.83 -24.64 2.06
N LEU A 423 3.69 -23.64 1.97
CA LEU A 423 3.85 -22.61 2.98
C LEU A 423 2.59 -21.76 3.16
N MET A 424 2.06 -21.28 2.03
CA MET A 424 0.84 -20.46 2.07
C MET A 424 -0.37 -21.24 2.61
N ASN A 425 -0.55 -22.49 2.18
CA ASN A 425 -1.66 -23.32 2.65
C ASN A 425 -1.54 -23.62 4.15
N ALA A 426 -0.32 -23.84 4.66
CA ALA A 426 -0.07 -24.00 6.09
C ALA A 426 -0.38 -22.73 6.89
N ALA A 427 -0.07 -21.54 6.36
CA ALA A 427 -0.41 -20.27 6.99
C ALA A 427 -1.94 -20.10 7.14
N PHE A 428 -2.71 -20.30 6.05
CA PHE A 428 -4.18 -20.23 6.09
C PHE A 428 -4.80 -21.28 7.04
N ALA A 429 -4.27 -22.50 7.03
CA ALA A 429 -4.71 -23.55 7.94
C ALA A 429 -4.40 -23.21 9.40
N SER A 430 -3.25 -22.60 9.69
CA SER A 430 -2.88 -22.16 11.03
C SER A 430 -3.82 -21.08 11.55
N ASP A 431 -4.18 -20.09 10.72
CA ASP A 431 -5.15 -19.05 11.06
C ASP A 431 -6.51 -19.68 11.44
N MET A 432 -6.99 -20.66 10.65
CA MET A 432 -8.24 -21.36 10.89
C MET A 432 -8.21 -22.14 12.23
N LEU A 433 -7.11 -22.84 12.53
CA LEU A 433 -6.94 -23.58 13.78
C LEU A 433 -6.85 -22.66 15.00
N LEU A 434 -6.41 -21.42 14.84
CA LEU A 434 -6.32 -20.40 15.87
C LEU A 434 -7.56 -19.51 15.97
N HIS A 435 -8.63 -19.80 15.24
CA HIS A 435 -9.86 -19.01 15.22
C HIS A 435 -9.62 -17.51 14.92
N ARG A 436 -8.74 -17.20 13.95
CA ARG A 436 -8.51 -15.84 13.50
C ARG A 436 -9.76 -15.29 12.77
N PRO A 437 -9.94 -13.97 12.69
CA PRO A 437 -11.10 -13.37 12.02
C PRO A 437 -11.28 -13.88 10.58
N ASP A 438 -12.49 -14.35 10.25
CA ASP A 438 -12.90 -14.86 8.92
C ASP A 438 -11.97 -15.95 8.33
N SER A 439 -11.19 -16.61 9.17
CA SER A 439 -10.16 -17.57 8.74
C SER A 439 -10.71 -18.83 8.07
N ASP A 440 -11.90 -19.27 8.42
CA ASP A 440 -12.63 -20.37 7.80
C ASP A 440 -13.04 -20.01 6.35
N ILE A 441 -13.63 -18.83 6.14
CA ILE A 441 -14.01 -18.32 4.83
C ILE A 441 -12.75 -18.18 3.95
N ARG A 442 -11.72 -17.51 4.45
CA ARG A 442 -10.45 -17.31 3.75
C ARG A 442 -9.77 -18.63 3.36
N TYR A 443 -9.79 -19.63 4.24
CA TYR A 443 -9.26 -20.96 3.94
C TYR A 443 -10.05 -21.64 2.81
N ILE A 444 -11.39 -21.63 2.89
CA ILE A 444 -12.25 -22.22 1.86
C ILE A 444 -12.05 -21.54 0.50
N GLU A 445 -12.04 -20.22 0.46
CA GLU A 445 -11.80 -19.46 -0.78
C GLU A 445 -10.44 -19.80 -1.41
N ARG A 446 -9.39 -19.90 -0.60
CA ARG A 446 -8.08 -20.31 -1.08
C ARG A 446 -8.09 -21.73 -1.65
N MET A 447 -8.71 -22.68 -0.96
CA MET A 447 -8.78 -24.08 -1.44
C MET A 447 -9.59 -24.19 -2.72
N ASN A 448 -10.69 -23.46 -2.85
CA ASN A 448 -11.48 -23.40 -4.07
C ASN A 448 -10.67 -22.83 -5.25
N LYS A 449 -9.97 -21.71 -5.05
CA LYS A 449 -9.07 -21.12 -6.07
C LYS A 449 -8.01 -22.13 -6.53
N LEU A 450 -7.37 -22.84 -5.61
CA LEU A 450 -6.38 -23.88 -5.96
C LEU A 450 -6.98 -25.05 -6.73
N ALA A 451 -8.21 -25.47 -6.36
CA ALA A 451 -8.90 -26.54 -7.09
C ALA A 451 -9.24 -26.12 -8.53
N GLU A 452 -9.70 -24.88 -8.72
CA GLU A 452 -9.96 -24.31 -10.05
C GLU A 452 -8.68 -24.21 -10.89
N GLU A 453 -7.58 -23.75 -10.31
CA GLU A 453 -6.28 -23.68 -11.00
C GLU A 453 -5.78 -25.06 -11.42
N LYS A 454 -5.87 -26.07 -10.54
CA LYS A 454 -5.52 -27.46 -10.84
C LYS A 454 -6.40 -28.05 -11.95
N ALA A 455 -7.71 -27.82 -11.89
CA ALA A 455 -8.65 -28.29 -12.94
C ALA A 455 -8.35 -27.65 -14.29
N LYS A 456 -8.02 -26.36 -14.34
CA LYS A 456 -7.58 -25.68 -15.57
C LYS A 456 -6.27 -26.29 -16.11
N TYR A 457 -5.33 -26.61 -15.22
CA TYR A 457 -4.05 -27.21 -15.62
C TYR A 457 -4.22 -28.62 -16.17
N GLU A 458 -5.03 -29.47 -15.53
CA GLU A 458 -5.37 -30.82 -16.02
C GLU A 458 -6.09 -30.77 -17.38
N THR A 459 -7.02 -29.84 -17.57
CA THR A 459 -7.72 -29.65 -18.85
C THR A 459 -6.74 -29.24 -19.97
N VAL A 460 -5.73 -28.45 -19.67
CA VAL A 460 -4.68 -28.02 -20.62
C VAL A 460 -3.74 -29.20 -20.97
N VAL A 461 -3.37 -30.02 -19.96
CA VAL A 461 -2.51 -31.19 -20.17
C VAL A 461 -3.23 -32.27 -20.99
N VAL A 462 -4.48 -32.59 -20.66
CA VAL A 462 -5.28 -33.56 -21.42
C VAL A 462 -5.51 -33.10 -22.87
N LYS A 463 -5.70 -31.78 -23.11
CA LYS A 463 -5.77 -31.22 -24.48
C LYS A 463 -4.43 -31.33 -25.24
N LYS A 464 -3.28 -31.31 -24.56
CA LYS A 464 -1.96 -31.49 -25.21
C LYS A 464 -1.65 -32.95 -25.54
N GLU A 465 -2.13 -33.89 -24.74
CA GLU A 465 -1.94 -35.34 -25.00
C GLU A 465 -3.01 -35.90 -25.98
N GLY A 466 -4.17 -35.26 -26.11
CA GLY A 466 -5.26 -35.67 -27.00
C GLY A 466 -5.24 -35.04 -28.40
N ALA A 467 -4.28 -34.19 -28.73
CA ALA A 467 -4.24 -33.44 -29.99
C ALA A 467 -3.59 -34.22 -31.16
N ALA A 468 -4.09 -35.43 -31.42
CA ALA A 468 -4.00 -36.09 -32.72
C ALA A 468 -5.43 -36.31 -33.27
N GLY A 469 -6.11 -35.24 -33.66
CA GLY A 469 -7.38 -35.27 -34.40
C GLY A 469 -8.56 -34.58 -33.71
N GLY A 470 -8.98 -33.44 -34.24
CA GLY A 470 -10.34 -32.90 -34.07
C GLY A 470 -10.41 -31.50 -33.42
N THR A 471 -10.87 -30.59 -34.25
CA THR A 471 -11.35 -29.20 -34.03
C THR A 471 -11.49 -28.72 -32.59
N ALA A 472 -10.63 -27.75 -32.22
CA ALA A 472 -10.62 -27.07 -30.96
C ALA A 472 -11.60 -25.89 -30.95
N SER A 473 -12.39 -25.77 -29.86
CA SER A 473 -12.98 -24.51 -29.46
C SER A 473 -11.90 -23.71 -28.67
N VAL A 474 -11.51 -22.60 -29.24
CA VAL A 474 -10.47 -21.70 -28.73
C VAL A 474 -11.08 -20.83 -27.62
N GLU A 475 -10.69 -21.03 -26.34
CA GLU A 475 -10.65 -19.92 -25.43
C GLU A 475 -9.40 -19.09 -25.80
N GLU A 476 -9.62 -17.90 -26.33
CA GLU A 476 -8.57 -16.96 -26.73
C GLU A 476 -7.64 -16.67 -25.56
N LYS A 477 -6.43 -17.19 -25.64
CA LYS A 477 -5.32 -16.52 -24.94
C LYS A 477 -5.22 -15.14 -25.58
N ALA A 478 -5.48 -14.09 -24.80
CA ALA A 478 -5.22 -12.74 -25.26
C ALA A 478 -3.80 -12.71 -25.85
N ASP A 479 -3.66 -12.15 -27.05
CA ASP A 479 -2.39 -12.10 -27.73
C ASP A 479 -1.35 -11.27 -26.90
N PRO A 480 -0.05 -11.46 -27.13
CA PRO A 480 0.99 -10.79 -26.34
C PRO A 480 0.91 -9.26 -26.40
N VAL A 481 0.51 -8.66 -27.51
CA VAL A 481 0.36 -7.21 -27.69
C VAL A 481 -0.82 -6.70 -26.85
N THR A 482 -1.99 -7.34 -26.96
CA THR A 482 -3.17 -7.04 -26.13
C THR A 482 -2.84 -7.16 -24.65
N THR A 483 -2.14 -8.22 -24.25
CA THR A 483 -1.74 -8.46 -22.85
C THR A 483 -0.81 -7.36 -22.36
N ALA A 484 0.16 -6.91 -23.17
CA ALA A 484 1.09 -5.87 -22.80
C ALA A 484 0.40 -4.50 -22.60
N VAL A 485 -0.61 -4.18 -23.43
CA VAL A 485 -1.41 -2.94 -23.25
C VAL A 485 -2.27 -3.04 -21.98
N LEU A 486 -2.99 -4.16 -21.79
CA LEU A 486 -3.82 -4.36 -20.58
C LEU A 486 -3.02 -4.23 -19.29
N LYS A 487 -1.81 -4.74 -19.26
CA LYS A 487 -0.89 -4.66 -18.10
C LYS A 487 -0.09 -3.35 -18.05
N GLY A 488 -0.20 -2.46 -19.03
CA GLY A 488 0.59 -1.23 -19.14
C GLY A 488 2.10 -1.47 -19.31
N ASN A 489 2.51 -2.54 -20.00
CA ASN A 489 3.89 -3.02 -20.10
C ASN A 489 4.67 -2.26 -21.18
N LYS A 490 5.33 -1.16 -20.77
CA LYS A 490 6.05 -0.24 -21.68
C LYS A 490 7.35 -0.83 -22.25
N GLY A 491 8.00 -1.72 -21.50
CA GLY A 491 9.30 -2.29 -21.86
C GLY A 491 9.22 -3.42 -22.89
N THR A 492 8.16 -4.24 -22.85
CA THR A 492 8.02 -5.37 -23.77
C THR A 492 7.14 -5.07 -24.98
N ILE A 493 6.26 -4.08 -24.90
CA ILE A 493 5.27 -3.81 -25.95
C ILE A 493 5.89 -3.58 -27.33
N ILE A 494 7.02 -2.88 -27.40
CA ILE A 494 7.74 -2.61 -28.66
C ILE A 494 8.22 -3.91 -29.30
N ASP A 495 8.76 -4.82 -28.49
CA ASP A 495 9.29 -6.09 -28.97
C ASP A 495 8.16 -7.04 -29.39
N GLU A 496 7.04 -7.04 -28.65
CA GLU A 496 5.86 -7.84 -29.01
C GLU A 496 5.19 -7.35 -30.31
N VAL A 497 5.11 -6.04 -30.53
CA VAL A 497 4.61 -5.46 -31.78
C VAL A 497 5.54 -5.81 -32.95
N LYS A 498 6.85 -5.68 -32.80
CA LYS A 498 7.83 -6.05 -33.82
C LYS A 498 7.77 -7.53 -34.15
N LYS A 499 7.56 -8.37 -33.14
CA LYS A 499 7.39 -9.81 -33.31
C LYS A 499 6.11 -10.13 -34.06
N ALA A 500 4.98 -9.51 -33.70
CA ALA A 500 3.72 -9.69 -34.41
C ALA A 500 3.84 -9.32 -35.90
N ILE A 501 4.55 -8.23 -36.23
CA ILE A 501 4.85 -7.86 -37.62
C ILE A 501 5.70 -8.92 -38.30
N ALA A 502 6.75 -9.41 -37.63
CA ALA A 502 7.64 -10.45 -38.18
C ALA A 502 6.91 -11.78 -38.39
N ASP A 503 5.92 -12.09 -37.57
CA ASP A 503 5.05 -13.26 -37.67
C ASP A 503 3.94 -13.07 -38.74
N GLY A 504 3.90 -11.93 -39.45
CA GLY A 504 3.06 -11.66 -40.59
C GLY A 504 1.76 -10.89 -40.32
N ALA A 505 1.56 -10.37 -39.09
CA ALA A 505 0.41 -9.51 -38.82
C ALA A 505 0.57 -8.15 -39.49
N LYS A 506 -0.52 -7.62 -40.06
CA LYS A 506 -0.50 -6.29 -40.68
C LYS A 506 -0.63 -5.21 -39.62
N PRO A 507 0.03 -4.05 -39.80
CA PRO A 507 -0.10 -2.93 -38.85
C PRO A 507 -1.55 -2.54 -38.53
N GLU A 508 -2.42 -2.55 -39.53
CA GLU A 508 -3.84 -2.24 -39.36
C GLU A 508 -4.58 -3.27 -38.49
N GLU A 509 -4.24 -4.56 -38.60
CA GLU A 509 -4.79 -5.64 -37.76
C GLU A 509 -4.31 -5.49 -36.31
N ILE A 510 -3.03 -5.19 -36.09
CA ILE A 510 -2.48 -4.94 -34.76
C ILE A 510 -3.19 -3.74 -34.10
N ILE A 511 -3.39 -2.64 -34.84
CA ILE A 511 -4.08 -1.45 -34.30
C ILE A 511 -5.53 -1.78 -33.94
N ASN A 512 -6.30 -2.35 -34.86
CA ASN A 512 -7.74 -2.49 -34.68
C ASN A 512 -8.11 -3.65 -33.75
N ASP A 513 -7.48 -4.82 -33.93
CA ASP A 513 -7.91 -6.05 -33.26
C ASP A 513 -7.17 -6.29 -31.93
N GLN A 514 -5.99 -5.65 -31.73
CA GLN A 514 -5.17 -5.84 -30.53
C GLN A 514 -5.11 -4.58 -29.68
N LEU A 515 -4.65 -3.44 -30.21
CA LEU A 515 -4.43 -2.22 -29.44
C LEU A 515 -5.75 -1.53 -29.05
N ILE A 516 -6.67 -1.35 -30.00
CA ILE A 516 -7.97 -0.70 -29.73
C ILE A 516 -8.82 -1.61 -28.85
N ALA A 517 -8.84 -2.91 -29.10
CA ALA A 517 -9.55 -3.85 -28.25
C ALA A 517 -9.03 -3.84 -26.81
N ALA A 518 -7.70 -3.79 -26.62
CA ALA A 518 -7.08 -3.72 -25.31
C ALA A 518 -7.41 -2.42 -24.56
N ILE A 519 -7.29 -1.26 -25.21
CA ILE A 519 -7.54 0.02 -24.53
C ILE A 519 -9.03 0.22 -24.20
N ASN A 520 -9.93 -0.29 -25.02
CA ASN A 520 -11.36 -0.30 -24.69
C ASN A 520 -11.63 -1.14 -23.44
N LYS A 521 -10.99 -2.31 -23.31
CA LYS A 521 -11.11 -3.15 -22.12
C LYS A 521 -10.51 -2.50 -20.87
N VAL A 522 -9.43 -1.73 -21.02
CA VAL A 522 -8.89 -0.89 -19.94
C VAL A 522 -9.91 0.17 -19.53
N GLY A 523 -10.60 0.79 -20.48
CA GLY A 523 -11.72 1.72 -20.23
C GLY A 523 -12.86 1.04 -19.45
N GLU A 524 -13.28 -0.16 -19.85
CA GLU A 524 -14.28 -0.94 -19.11
C GLU A 524 -13.82 -1.26 -17.68
N PHE A 525 -12.56 -1.62 -17.47
CA PHE A 525 -12.00 -1.86 -16.13
C PHE A 525 -11.97 -0.57 -15.30
N PHE A 526 -11.73 0.56 -15.93
CA PHE A 526 -11.80 1.87 -15.24
C PHE A 526 -13.24 2.21 -14.86
N GLU A 527 -14.22 2.02 -15.75
CA GLU A 527 -15.64 2.20 -15.46
C GLU A 527 -16.14 1.25 -14.36
N GLN A 528 -15.67 -0.01 -14.36
CA GLN A 528 -15.98 -1.02 -13.34
C GLN A 528 -15.20 -0.80 -12.02
N LYS A 529 -14.40 0.26 -11.90
CA LYS A 529 -13.56 0.59 -10.72
C LYS A 529 -12.53 -0.51 -10.38
N LYS A 530 -12.17 -1.34 -11.36
CA LYS A 530 -11.08 -2.32 -11.25
C LYS A 530 -9.72 -1.68 -11.52
N TYR A 531 -9.69 -0.68 -12.41
CA TYR A 531 -8.52 0.14 -12.70
C TYR A 531 -8.80 1.58 -12.24
N PHE A 532 -7.73 2.28 -11.85
CA PHE A 532 -7.74 3.68 -11.50
C PHE A 532 -6.83 4.47 -12.46
N LEU A 533 -6.76 5.78 -12.28
CA LEU A 533 -6.05 6.65 -13.22
C LEU A 533 -4.60 6.23 -13.50
N PRO A 534 -3.80 5.78 -12.50
CA PRO A 534 -2.43 5.32 -12.78
C PRO A 534 -2.35 4.15 -13.75
N GLN A 535 -3.23 3.14 -13.61
CA GLN A 535 -3.27 1.98 -14.52
C GLN A 535 -3.73 2.40 -15.91
N LEU A 536 -4.73 3.27 -16.01
CA LEU A 536 -5.21 3.82 -17.28
C LEU A 536 -4.09 4.57 -18.03
N ILE A 537 -3.32 5.40 -17.33
CA ILE A 537 -2.17 6.13 -17.88
C ILE A 537 -1.11 5.15 -18.39
N SER A 538 -0.72 4.16 -17.60
CA SER A 538 0.29 3.16 -17.99
C SER A 538 -0.11 2.40 -19.26
N SER A 539 -1.38 1.99 -19.37
CA SER A 539 -1.91 1.32 -20.56
C SER A 539 -1.93 2.23 -21.80
N ALA A 540 -2.33 3.49 -21.61
CA ALA A 540 -2.32 4.49 -22.70
C ALA A 540 -0.90 4.78 -23.20
N GLU A 541 0.08 4.85 -22.31
CA GLU A 541 1.49 5.04 -22.69
C GLU A 541 2.04 3.81 -23.43
N ALA A 542 1.72 2.58 -23.01
CA ALA A 542 2.09 1.37 -23.73
C ALA A 542 1.49 1.36 -25.14
N MET A 543 0.20 1.72 -25.29
CA MET A 543 -0.43 1.88 -26.60
C MET A 543 0.26 2.94 -27.47
N LYS A 544 0.61 4.11 -26.91
CA LYS A 544 1.31 5.17 -27.62
C LYS A 544 2.66 4.72 -28.17
N LEU A 545 3.42 3.95 -27.38
CA LEU A 545 4.70 3.36 -27.79
C LEU A 545 4.50 2.36 -28.96
N SER A 546 3.43 1.58 -28.91
CA SER A 546 3.06 0.64 -30.00
C SER A 546 2.78 1.36 -31.31
N ILE A 547 1.99 2.43 -31.26
CA ILE A 547 1.64 3.24 -32.44
C ILE A 547 2.92 3.81 -33.07
N GLY A 548 3.86 4.32 -32.27
CA GLY A 548 5.15 4.84 -32.78
C GLY A 548 6.03 3.80 -33.49
N VAL A 549 5.78 2.49 -33.30
CA VAL A 549 6.44 1.40 -34.04
C VAL A 549 5.71 1.06 -35.32
N LEU A 550 4.39 1.30 -35.37
CA LEU A 550 3.50 0.96 -36.49
C LEU A 550 3.35 2.09 -37.49
N GLU A 551 3.66 3.32 -37.12
CA GLU A 551 3.74 4.47 -38.04
C GLU A 551 4.93 4.29 -38.99
N PRO A 552 4.73 4.52 -40.33
CA PRO A 552 5.77 4.34 -41.35
C PRO A 552 6.93 5.36 -41.26
#